data_28e928ec67506bb9a33ab2845967546e
#
_entry.id   28e928ec67506bb9a33ab2845967546e
#
_cell.length_a   1.000
_cell.length_b   1.000
_cell.length_c   1.000
_cell.angle_alpha   90.00
_cell.angle_beta   90.00
_cell.angle_gamma   90.00
#
_symmetry.space_group_name_H-M   'P 1'
#
loop_
_entity.id
_entity.type
_entity.pdbx_description
1 polymer ?
#
loop_
_entity_poly.entity_id
_entity_poly.type
_entity_poly.pdbx_seq_one_letter_code
_entity_poly.pdbx_strand_id
1 'polypeptide(L)'
;MMELNTQRMEDFKGIYKYLIVFVGLAFLLIFIRLWSLQVIKGSELRRLSENNCIRLRENPADRGMLLDRKGNILAHNRPSFEVYLVPEDLKTNPEVLIKVGGLLNMTQDEIEEKVKAQKRRAPFKPVKIKSDIDWNELALLESNRVHLPGLIVDVRPRRAYDYGDLASHLIGYLGEVDENELKQYKEASYRMGALIGKFGVEYRWENDLRGVDGGRQIEVDALGREIRPLGIVEPFPGNNLFLTVDLDLQKTAEEAYQDKNGALIAMDPKTGRILAMVSKPSFEPDIFARNILPEEWKSLVENPHHPLQNKGIQGQYPAGSVFKIITAIAGLESGMITPNTQLTCKGTFPYGNRDFRCWKEGGHGAISLHRAIVESCDIYFYQVGLKVGVDLIAHYANEFGLGRGTGISLPHEKQGTVPSSSWKKKRFGTPWYSGETLSFSVGQGYLNVTPLQLLMLISGVANGGKLYLPQVVEKVENIYGNKLKEYPPVELGRANVSEKTFQIVQEALRGAVNDPHGTGWTCALKDAKVAGKTGTAQVIRLPENFKKGDMNRVPLKFRDHAWFVAYAPFEDPKIAIVVLVEHGGFGASAAAPIAKKVIEKYLNLEPSFSSKGAERERDLDYAD
;
A
#
# COMPACT_ATOMS: atom_id res chain seq x y z
N MET A 1 77.82 45.87 -62.57
CA MET A 1 76.83 45.80 -61.45
C MET A 1 75.41 45.47 -61.92
N MET A 2 75.16 45.26 -63.23
CA MET A 2 73.80 44.96 -63.74
C MET A 2 73.61 43.46 -64.04
N GLU A 3 74.65 42.65 -64.20
CA GLU A 3 74.47 41.19 -64.49
C GLU A 3 74.14 40.32 -63.25
N LEU A 4 74.50 40.77 -62.04
CA LEU A 4 74.22 40.00 -60.81
C LEU A 4 72.75 40.10 -60.38
N ASN A 5 71.98 41.03 -60.93
CA ASN A 5 70.61 41.23 -60.56
C ASN A 5 69.62 40.39 -61.38
N THR A 6 70.02 40.00 -62.59
CA THR A 6 69.21 39.16 -63.52
C THR A 6 69.23 37.67 -63.10
N GLN A 7 70.33 37.13 -62.67
CA GLN A 7 70.43 35.72 -62.20
C GLN A 7 69.63 35.53 -60.88
N ARG A 8 69.69 36.45 -60.00
CA ARG A 8 68.87 36.39 -58.77
C ARG A 8 67.34 36.46 -59.07
N MET A 9 66.96 37.20 -60.08
CA MET A 9 65.52 37.28 -60.47
C MET A 9 65.03 35.98 -61.16
N GLU A 10 65.92 35.21 -61.84
CA GLU A 10 65.57 33.92 -62.46
C GLU A 10 65.42 32.81 -61.40
N ASP A 11 66.27 32.79 -60.39
CA ASP A 11 66.15 31.86 -59.27
C ASP A 11 64.89 32.12 -58.46
N PHE A 12 64.53 33.34 -58.29
CA PHE A 12 63.27 33.69 -57.66
C PHE A 12 62.05 33.27 -58.47
N LYS A 13 62.12 33.35 -59.83
CA LYS A 13 61.01 32.90 -60.71
C LYS A 13 60.74 31.40 -60.56
N GLY A 14 61.81 30.60 -60.34
CA GLY A 14 61.69 29.17 -60.05
C GLY A 14 60.99 28.88 -58.74
N ILE A 15 61.42 29.55 -57.68
CA ILE A 15 60.83 29.43 -56.32
C ILE A 15 59.36 29.83 -56.31
N TYR A 16 58.96 30.95 -56.99
CA TYR A 16 57.60 31.36 -57.16
C TYR A 16 56.70 30.32 -57.86
N LYS A 17 57.21 29.61 -58.87
CA LYS A 17 56.44 28.56 -59.52
C LYS A 17 56.18 27.41 -58.57
N TYR A 18 57.12 26.97 -57.75
CA TYR A 18 56.94 25.91 -56.76
C TYR A 18 56.01 26.38 -55.63
N LEU A 19 56.12 27.67 -55.23
CA LEU A 19 55.22 28.24 -54.22
C LEU A 19 53.77 28.30 -54.74
N ILE A 20 53.54 28.73 -55.98
CA ILE A 20 52.20 28.77 -56.61
C ILE A 20 51.63 27.36 -56.73
N VAL A 21 52.44 26.34 -57.13
CA VAL A 21 52.00 24.96 -57.21
C VAL A 21 51.67 24.41 -55.82
N PHE A 22 52.49 24.71 -54.81
CA PHE A 22 52.25 24.31 -53.44
C PHE A 22 50.95 24.90 -52.86
N VAL A 23 50.75 26.20 -53.04
CA VAL A 23 49.52 26.91 -52.63
C VAL A 23 48.32 26.36 -53.42
N GLY A 24 48.46 26.10 -54.72
CA GLY A 24 47.37 25.51 -55.53
C GLY A 24 46.99 24.10 -55.05
N LEU A 25 47.99 23.28 -54.70
CA LEU A 25 47.80 21.94 -54.11
C LEU A 25 47.10 22.02 -52.73
N ALA A 26 47.51 22.99 -51.91
CA ALA A 26 46.87 23.20 -50.59
C ALA A 26 45.39 23.62 -50.74
N PHE A 27 45.11 24.55 -51.69
CA PHE A 27 43.74 24.90 -51.99
C PHE A 27 42.91 23.73 -52.58
N LEU A 28 43.53 22.92 -53.44
CA LEU A 28 42.86 21.74 -53.99
C LEU A 28 42.51 20.72 -52.91
N LEU A 29 43.39 20.47 -51.95
CA LEU A 29 43.15 19.61 -50.83
C LEU A 29 42.02 20.14 -49.95
N ILE A 30 41.99 21.46 -49.65
CA ILE A 30 40.91 22.11 -48.94
C ILE A 30 39.60 21.97 -49.71
N PHE A 31 39.62 22.21 -51.01
CA PHE A 31 38.45 22.08 -51.86
C PHE A 31 37.89 20.64 -51.86
N ILE A 32 38.73 19.66 -52.06
CA ILE A 32 38.34 18.24 -52.01
C ILE A 32 37.75 17.90 -50.63
N ARG A 33 38.35 18.43 -49.55
CA ARG A 33 37.85 18.19 -48.19
C ARG A 33 36.48 18.88 -47.97
N LEU A 34 36.32 20.12 -48.42
CA LEU A 34 35.05 20.81 -48.34
C LEU A 34 33.98 20.14 -49.21
N TRP A 35 34.32 19.69 -50.40
CA TRP A 35 33.43 18.93 -51.27
C TRP A 35 32.96 17.62 -50.56
N SER A 36 33.89 16.90 -49.99
CA SER A 36 33.59 15.67 -49.23
C SER A 36 32.66 15.94 -48.04
N LEU A 37 32.87 17.03 -47.27
CA LEU A 37 32.05 17.38 -46.11
C LEU A 37 30.68 17.92 -46.51
N GLN A 38 30.61 18.75 -47.60
CA GLN A 38 29.36 19.42 -47.95
C GLN A 38 28.47 18.61 -48.91
N VAL A 39 29.06 17.83 -49.80
CA VAL A 39 28.32 17.07 -50.81
C VAL A 39 28.22 15.60 -50.44
N ILE A 40 29.34 14.90 -50.17
CA ILE A 40 29.31 13.48 -49.91
C ILE A 40 28.72 13.17 -48.50
N LYS A 41 29.16 13.91 -47.47
CA LYS A 41 28.69 13.78 -46.12
C LYS A 41 27.67 14.82 -45.70
N GLY A 42 27.23 15.67 -46.62
CA GLY A 42 26.37 16.82 -46.33
C GLY A 42 25.03 16.44 -45.70
N SER A 43 24.40 15.39 -46.21
CA SER A 43 23.12 14.90 -45.67
C SER A 43 23.27 14.30 -44.27
N GLU A 44 24.34 13.56 -44.03
CA GLU A 44 24.67 12.95 -42.73
C GLU A 44 25.01 14.03 -41.68
N LEU A 45 25.90 14.97 -42.08
CA LEU A 45 26.29 16.08 -41.19
C LEU A 45 25.13 17.02 -40.90
N ARG A 46 24.25 17.26 -41.90
CA ARG A 46 23.03 18.05 -41.71
C ARG A 46 22.08 17.36 -40.74
N ARG A 47 21.86 16.03 -40.88
CA ARG A 47 21.08 15.23 -39.95
C ARG A 47 21.67 15.24 -38.55
N LEU A 48 22.99 15.15 -38.39
CA LEU A 48 23.65 15.25 -37.10
C LEU A 48 23.53 16.64 -36.50
N SER A 49 23.60 17.72 -37.32
CA SER A 49 23.39 19.09 -36.90
C SER A 49 21.93 19.30 -36.45
N GLU A 50 20.96 18.85 -37.24
CA GLU A 50 19.53 18.92 -36.91
C GLU A 50 19.24 18.14 -35.62
N ASN A 51 19.79 16.94 -35.45
CA ASN A 51 19.68 16.16 -34.21
C ASN A 51 20.35 16.83 -32.99
N ASN A 52 21.37 17.66 -33.21
CA ASN A 52 21.99 18.44 -32.15
C ASN A 52 21.26 19.73 -31.83
N CYS A 53 20.57 20.32 -32.82
CA CYS A 53 19.82 21.56 -32.66
C CYS A 53 18.39 21.35 -32.19
N ILE A 54 17.81 20.13 -32.33
CA ILE A 54 16.46 19.80 -31.89
C ILE A 54 16.53 19.00 -30.59
N ARG A 55 15.89 19.49 -29.56
CA ARG A 55 15.74 18.77 -28.29
C ARG A 55 14.28 18.52 -28.00
N LEU A 56 14.02 17.36 -27.43
CA LEU A 56 12.72 17.04 -26.87
C LEU A 56 12.73 17.44 -25.39
N ARG A 57 11.93 18.45 -25.01
CA ARG A 57 11.61 18.78 -23.64
C ARG A 57 10.32 18.08 -23.27
N GLU A 58 10.37 17.28 -22.22
CA GLU A 58 9.21 16.52 -21.77
C GLU A 58 8.13 17.45 -21.21
N ASN A 59 6.88 17.13 -21.55
CA ASN A 59 5.70 17.68 -20.95
C ASN A 59 4.98 16.51 -20.23
N PRO A 60 5.17 16.33 -18.91
CA PRO A 60 4.61 15.18 -18.21
C PRO A 60 3.09 15.22 -18.24
N ALA A 61 2.48 14.05 -18.41
CA ALA A 61 1.04 13.88 -18.36
C ALA A 61 0.54 13.98 -16.91
N ASP A 62 -0.69 14.49 -16.78
CA ASP A 62 -1.43 14.39 -15.53
C ASP A 62 -1.75 12.92 -15.24
N ARG A 63 -1.48 12.49 -14.01
CA ARG A 63 -1.83 11.15 -13.55
C ARG A 63 -3.33 11.07 -13.28
N GLY A 64 -3.98 9.95 -13.62
CA GLY A 64 -5.40 9.74 -13.36
C GLY A 64 -5.78 9.95 -11.89
N MET A 65 -6.99 10.42 -11.63
CA MET A 65 -7.50 10.61 -10.28
C MET A 65 -7.88 9.30 -9.63
N LEU A 66 -7.76 9.24 -8.30
CA LEU A 66 -8.36 8.19 -7.46
C LEU A 66 -9.61 8.77 -6.81
N LEU A 67 -10.73 8.09 -6.99
CA LEU A 67 -12.02 8.47 -6.45
C LEU A 67 -12.58 7.33 -5.60
N ASP A 68 -13.36 7.68 -4.59
CA ASP A 68 -14.13 6.69 -3.84
C ASP A 68 -15.35 6.20 -4.65
N ARG A 69 -16.12 5.28 -4.11
CA ARG A 69 -17.32 4.72 -4.76
C ARG A 69 -18.43 5.74 -5.04
N LYS A 70 -18.39 6.92 -4.38
CA LYS A 70 -19.35 8.01 -4.52
C LYS A 70 -18.83 9.13 -5.43
N GLY A 71 -17.58 9.03 -5.91
CA GLY A 71 -16.93 10.04 -6.74
C GLY A 71 -16.19 11.13 -5.96
N ASN A 72 -15.99 10.97 -4.64
CA ASN A 72 -15.15 11.88 -3.88
C ASN A 72 -13.67 11.65 -4.23
N ILE A 73 -12.94 12.74 -4.45
CA ILE A 73 -11.53 12.68 -4.82
C ILE A 73 -10.69 12.25 -3.61
N LEU A 74 -9.86 11.23 -3.79
CA LEU A 74 -8.91 10.74 -2.78
C LEU A 74 -7.48 11.17 -3.12
N ALA A 75 -7.14 11.19 -4.41
CA ALA A 75 -5.87 11.69 -4.90
C ALA A 75 -6.03 12.30 -6.30
N HIS A 76 -5.37 13.44 -6.51
CA HIS A 76 -5.41 14.19 -7.77
C HIS A 76 -4.03 14.79 -8.10
N ASN A 77 -3.94 15.61 -9.14
CA ASN A 77 -2.74 16.37 -9.45
C ASN A 77 -2.99 17.86 -9.17
N ARG A 78 -2.02 18.50 -8.55
CA ARG A 78 -1.96 19.94 -8.42
C ARG A 78 -0.76 20.50 -9.17
N PRO A 79 -0.82 21.74 -9.67
CA PRO A 79 0.36 22.39 -10.24
C PRO A 79 1.41 22.58 -9.14
N SER A 80 2.66 22.26 -9.48
CA SER A 80 3.83 22.50 -8.65
C SER A 80 4.81 23.32 -9.44
N PHE A 81 5.34 24.38 -8.85
CA PHE A 81 6.33 25.23 -9.48
C PHE A 81 7.73 24.75 -9.08
N GLU A 82 8.52 24.38 -10.08
CA GLU A 82 9.89 23.94 -9.91
C GLU A 82 10.87 25.01 -10.41
N VAL A 83 11.90 25.30 -9.59
CA VAL A 83 12.92 26.29 -9.91
C VAL A 83 14.18 25.58 -10.38
N TYR A 84 14.67 25.99 -11.53
CA TYR A 84 15.90 25.53 -12.14
C TYR A 84 16.85 26.68 -12.38
N LEU A 85 18.16 26.40 -12.31
CA LEU A 85 19.23 27.32 -12.72
C LEU A 85 20.08 26.67 -13.79
N VAL A 86 20.49 27.45 -14.79
CA VAL A 86 21.42 27.03 -15.83
C VAL A 86 22.86 27.36 -15.38
N PRO A 87 23.72 26.34 -15.13
CA PRO A 87 25.05 26.59 -14.56
C PRO A 87 25.96 27.47 -15.44
N GLU A 88 25.75 27.47 -16.76
CA GLU A 88 26.52 28.29 -17.70
C GLU A 88 26.28 29.79 -17.48
N ASP A 89 25.03 30.17 -17.30
CA ASP A 89 24.61 31.56 -17.08
C ASP A 89 25.09 32.07 -15.72
N LEU A 90 25.26 31.18 -14.73
CA LEU A 90 25.77 31.52 -13.41
C LEU A 90 27.27 31.87 -13.41
N LYS A 91 28.06 31.36 -14.37
CA LYS A 91 29.49 31.68 -14.48
C LYS A 91 29.72 33.15 -14.79
N THR A 92 28.82 33.75 -15.56
CA THR A 92 28.89 35.16 -15.94
C THR A 92 28.18 36.07 -14.95
N ASN A 93 27.29 35.52 -14.11
CA ASN A 93 26.47 36.29 -13.17
C ASN A 93 26.42 35.60 -11.78
N PRO A 94 27.52 35.53 -11.03
CA PRO A 94 27.57 34.81 -9.76
C PRO A 94 26.63 35.39 -8.68
N GLU A 95 26.31 36.67 -8.76
CA GLU A 95 25.36 37.33 -7.85
C GLU A 95 23.93 36.75 -7.91
N VAL A 96 23.57 36.04 -9.00
CA VAL A 96 22.26 35.38 -9.12
C VAL A 96 22.06 34.33 -8.04
N LEU A 97 23.12 33.62 -7.64
CA LEU A 97 23.05 32.62 -6.57
C LEU A 97 22.61 33.24 -5.23
N ILE A 98 23.19 34.41 -4.89
CA ILE A 98 22.84 35.12 -3.66
C ILE A 98 21.41 35.64 -3.72
N LYS A 99 21.00 36.23 -4.87
CA LYS A 99 19.64 36.76 -5.04
C LYS A 99 18.60 35.64 -4.97
N VAL A 100 18.81 34.55 -5.71
CA VAL A 100 17.89 33.40 -5.70
C VAL A 100 17.84 32.75 -4.32
N GLY A 101 19.00 32.62 -3.63
CA GLY A 101 19.06 32.13 -2.26
C GLY A 101 18.19 32.95 -1.31
N GLY A 102 18.31 34.27 -1.36
CA GLY A 102 17.48 35.18 -0.55
C GLY A 102 15.99 35.11 -0.84
N LEU A 103 15.60 34.92 -2.12
CA LEU A 103 14.20 34.79 -2.51
C LEU A 103 13.58 33.42 -2.17
N LEU A 104 14.39 32.36 -2.13
CA LEU A 104 13.95 30.98 -1.84
C LEU A 104 14.22 30.53 -0.40
N ASN A 105 14.73 31.42 0.47
CA ASN A 105 15.18 31.08 1.84
C ASN A 105 16.19 29.93 1.84
N MET A 106 17.14 29.94 0.90
CA MET A 106 18.23 28.96 0.79
C MET A 106 19.58 29.65 0.92
N THR A 107 20.55 28.95 1.50
CA THR A 107 21.92 29.44 1.53
C THR A 107 22.62 29.32 0.17
N GLN A 108 23.60 30.15 -0.11
CA GLN A 108 24.40 30.07 -1.32
C GLN A 108 25.08 28.69 -1.44
N ASP A 109 25.60 28.18 -0.34
CA ASP A 109 26.30 26.88 -0.30
C ASP A 109 25.40 25.73 -0.68
N GLU A 110 24.14 25.71 -0.21
CA GLU A 110 23.14 24.71 -0.58
C GLU A 110 22.83 24.72 -2.09
N ILE A 111 22.71 25.90 -2.69
CA ILE A 111 22.47 26.01 -4.14
C ILE A 111 23.71 25.56 -4.91
N GLU A 112 24.90 26.01 -4.49
CA GLU A 112 26.16 25.60 -5.13
C GLU A 112 26.38 24.10 -5.03
N GLU A 113 26.09 23.47 -3.90
CA GLU A 113 26.20 22.03 -3.72
C GLU A 113 25.31 21.28 -4.72
N LYS A 114 24.03 21.69 -4.87
CA LYS A 114 23.12 21.12 -5.86
C LYS A 114 23.63 21.29 -7.29
N VAL A 115 24.18 22.45 -7.61
CA VAL A 115 24.80 22.71 -8.94
C VAL A 115 26.03 21.84 -9.14
N LYS A 116 26.90 21.72 -8.11
CA LYS A 116 28.13 20.91 -8.15
C LYS A 116 27.85 19.40 -8.21
N ALA A 117 26.82 18.90 -7.55
CA ALA A 117 26.41 17.49 -7.59
C ALA A 117 26.09 17.01 -9.01
N GLN A 118 25.66 17.92 -9.88
CA GLN A 118 25.37 17.63 -11.29
C GLN A 118 26.51 17.97 -12.27
N LYS A 119 27.75 18.18 -11.81
CA LYS A 119 28.92 18.53 -12.63
C LYS A 119 29.22 17.58 -13.80
N ARG A 120 28.70 16.35 -13.79
CA ARG A 120 28.82 15.39 -14.90
C ARG A 120 27.85 15.66 -16.06
N ARG A 121 26.91 16.59 -15.89
CA ARG A 121 25.96 17.01 -16.96
C ARG A 121 26.54 18.23 -17.71
N ALA A 122 26.08 18.39 -18.95
CA ALA A 122 26.48 19.54 -19.75
C ALA A 122 26.11 20.88 -19.07
N PRO A 123 26.99 21.91 -19.07
CA PRO A 123 26.81 23.16 -18.31
C PRO A 123 25.52 23.94 -18.63
N PHE A 124 24.99 23.74 -19.83
CA PHE A 124 23.76 24.39 -20.30
C PHE A 124 22.47 23.64 -19.84
N LYS A 125 22.58 22.46 -19.21
CA LYS A 125 21.40 21.74 -18.71
C LYS A 125 20.91 22.38 -17.41
N PRO A 126 19.60 22.73 -17.33
CA PRO A 126 19.05 23.26 -16.11
C PRO A 126 19.22 22.28 -14.94
N VAL A 127 19.61 22.80 -13.79
CA VAL A 127 19.73 22.07 -12.53
C VAL A 127 18.57 22.47 -11.64
N LYS A 128 17.83 21.48 -11.15
CA LYS A 128 16.71 21.73 -10.23
C LYS A 128 17.23 22.18 -8.87
N ILE A 129 16.80 23.36 -8.43
CA ILE A 129 17.20 23.99 -7.16
C ILE A 129 16.15 23.73 -6.08
N LYS A 130 14.89 24.04 -6.37
CA LYS A 130 13.79 23.86 -5.42
C LYS A 130 12.55 23.37 -6.16
N SER A 131 11.80 22.47 -5.55
CA SER A 131 10.51 21.99 -6.03
C SER A 131 9.43 22.54 -5.11
N ASP A 132 8.23 22.70 -5.68
CA ASP A 132 7.01 23.02 -4.94
C ASP A 132 7.12 24.34 -4.19
N ILE A 133 7.62 25.40 -4.88
CA ILE A 133 7.64 26.76 -4.34
C ILE A 133 6.22 27.30 -4.20
N ASP A 134 6.00 28.10 -3.18
CA ASP A 134 4.71 28.73 -2.93
C ASP A 134 4.45 29.93 -3.86
N TRP A 135 3.19 30.43 -3.84
CA TRP A 135 2.80 31.56 -4.66
C TRP A 135 3.58 32.85 -4.36
N ASN A 136 4.04 33.05 -3.12
CA ASN A 136 4.82 34.22 -2.75
C ASN A 136 6.24 34.12 -3.33
N GLU A 137 6.86 32.95 -3.19
CA GLU A 137 8.18 32.66 -3.77
C GLU A 137 8.14 32.81 -5.29
N LEU A 138 7.08 32.26 -5.93
CA LEU A 138 6.87 32.40 -7.38
C LEU A 138 6.74 33.87 -7.79
N ALA A 139 5.89 34.63 -7.12
CA ALA A 139 5.69 36.04 -7.42
C ALA A 139 6.98 36.86 -7.26
N LEU A 140 7.77 36.58 -6.21
CA LEU A 140 9.07 37.21 -5.99
C LEU A 140 10.08 36.86 -7.08
N LEU A 141 10.15 35.61 -7.51
CA LEU A 141 11.04 35.18 -8.60
C LEU A 141 10.64 35.82 -9.93
N GLU A 142 9.36 35.78 -10.29
CA GLU A 142 8.88 36.33 -11.56
C GLU A 142 9.01 37.86 -11.62
N SER A 143 8.77 38.60 -10.53
CA SER A 143 8.97 40.05 -10.48
C SER A 143 10.45 40.45 -10.61
N ASN A 144 11.39 39.57 -10.20
CA ASN A 144 12.82 39.80 -10.32
C ASN A 144 13.46 39.11 -11.55
N ARG A 145 12.68 38.47 -12.41
CA ARG A 145 13.16 37.63 -13.51
C ARG A 145 14.18 38.30 -14.44
N VAL A 146 14.00 39.58 -14.73
CA VAL A 146 14.94 40.35 -15.56
C VAL A 146 16.34 40.41 -14.95
N HIS A 147 16.45 40.33 -13.63
CA HIS A 147 17.71 40.39 -12.88
C HIS A 147 18.26 39.00 -12.52
N LEU A 148 17.63 37.92 -12.98
CA LEU A 148 17.97 36.54 -12.66
C LEU A 148 18.25 35.72 -13.93
N PRO A 149 19.32 36.05 -14.69
CA PRO A 149 19.67 35.27 -15.89
C PRO A 149 19.96 33.82 -15.53
N GLY A 150 19.50 32.89 -16.39
CA GLY A 150 19.61 31.45 -16.16
C GLY A 150 18.56 30.86 -15.22
N LEU A 151 17.65 31.67 -14.65
CA LEU A 151 16.51 31.18 -13.90
C LEU A 151 15.42 30.66 -14.84
N ILE A 152 14.96 29.44 -14.57
CA ILE A 152 13.81 28.83 -15.24
C ILE A 152 12.82 28.38 -14.17
N VAL A 153 11.58 28.81 -14.28
CA VAL A 153 10.46 28.28 -13.52
C VAL A 153 9.64 27.40 -14.43
N ASP A 154 9.42 26.15 -14.03
CA ASP A 154 8.64 25.17 -14.79
C ASP A 154 7.43 24.72 -13.95
N VAL A 155 6.30 24.51 -14.61
CA VAL A 155 5.08 24.02 -13.96
C VAL A 155 4.96 22.54 -14.24
N ARG A 156 4.87 21.73 -13.18
CA ARG A 156 4.74 20.28 -13.32
C ARG A 156 3.58 19.76 -12.48
N PRO A 157 2.85 18.76 -12.98
CA PRO A 157 1.84 18.10 -12.16
C PRO A 157 2.51 17.38 -10.99
N ARG A 158 2.02 17.62 -9.78
CA ARG A 158 2.42 16.91 -8.58
C ARG A 158 1.23 16.20 -7.99
N ARG A 159 1.44 14.93 -7.61
CA ARG A 159 0.43 14.13 -6.91
C ARG A 159 0.12 14.74 -5.56
N ALA A 160 -1.16 14.86 -5.24
CA ALA A 160 -1.67 15.34 -3.96
C ALA A 160 -2.69 14.33 -3.40
N TYR A 161 -2.63 14.14 -2.08
CA TYR A 161 -3.50 13.23 -1.32
C TYR A 161 -4.28 14.07 -0.31
N ASP A 162 -5.57 14.33 -0.60
CA ASP A 162 -6.37 15.36 0.09
C ASP A 162 -6.62 15.08 1.57
N TYR A 163 -6.46 13.84 2.00
CA TYR A 163 -6.80 13.40 3.35
C TYR A 163 -5.60 12.94 4.17
N GLY A 164 -4.38 13.40 3.84
CA GLY A 164 -3.16 13.08 4.58
C GLY A 164 -2.89 11.58 4.60
N ASP A 165 -2.84 10.98 5.79
CA ASP A 165 -2.52 9.58 6.00
C ASP A 165 -3.71 8.61 5.80
N LEU A 166 -4.90 9.14 5.48
CA LEU A 166 -6.12 8.35 5.30
C LEU A 166 -5.95 7.33 4.17
N ALA A 167 -6.27 6.08 4.43
CA ALA A 167 -6.20 4.96 3.48
C ALA A 167 -4.82 4.80 2.80
N SER A 168 -3.73 5.31 3.40
CA SER A 168 -2.40 5.35 2.80
C SER A 168 -1.92 3.99 2.29
N HIS A 169 -2.20 2.91 3.01
CA HIS A 169 -1.81 1.56 2.62
C HIS A 169 -2.64 0.98 1.48
N LEU A 170 -3.86 1.48 1.27
CA LEU A 170 -4.70 1.11 0.15
C LEU A 170 -4.32 1.92 -1.10
N ILE A 171 -4.27 3.23 -0.96
CA ILE A 171 -3.92 4.16 -2.04
C ILE A 171 -2.48 3.90 -2.48
N GLY A 172 -1.54 3.88 -1.55
CA GLY A 172 -0.12 3.77 -1.83
C GLY A 172 0.54 5.14 -2.02
N TYR A 173 1.72 5.15 -2.62
CA TYR A 173 2.51 6.36 -2.85
C TYR A 173 3.35 6.25 -4.13
N LEU A 174 3.82 7.40 -4.60
CA LEU A 174 4.74 7.52 -5.73
C LEU A 174 6.18 7.65 -5.23
N GLY A 175 7.11 7.14 -6.00
CA GLY A 175 8.55 7.33 -5.75
C GLY A 175 9.32 7.35 -7.06
N GLU A 176 10.57 7.80 -7.02
CA GLU A 176 11.43 7.81 -8.21
C GLU A 176 11.71 6.38 -8.69
N VAL A 177 11.75 6.23 -10.02
CA VAL A 177 12.09 4.96 -10.68
C VAL A 177 13.53 4.59 -10.38
N ASP A 178 13.76 3.38 -9.91
CA ASP A 178 15.10 2.84 -9.70
C ASP A 178 15.65 2.13 -10.95
N GLU A 179 16.94 1.73 -10.91
CA GLU A 179 17.60 1.08 -12.05
C GLU A 179 17.00 -0.28 -12.42
N ASN A 180 16.43 -1.01 -11.46
CA ASN A 180 15.81 -2.31 -11.70
C ASN A 180 14.44 -2.13 -12.36
N GLU A 181 13.67 -1.15 -11.90
CA GLU A 181 12.40 -0.77 -12.49
C GLU A 181 12.58 -0.25 -13.92
N LEU A 182 13.63 0.56 -14.19
CA LEU A 182 13.96 0.98 -15.55
C LEU A 182 14.24 -0.21 -16.49
N LYS A 183 14.85 -1.27 -15.98
CA LYS A 183 15.07 -2.50 -16.77
C LYS A 183 13.78 -3.29 -16.96
N GLN A 184 12.91 -3.33 -15.96
CA GLN A 184 11.64 -4.04 -15.99
C GLN A 184 10.62 -3.37 -16.93
N TYR A 185 10.55 -2.04 -16.89
CA TYR A 185 9.59 -1.25 -17.65
C TYR A 185 10.18 -0.60 -18.91
N LYS A 186 11.11 -1.28 -19.61
CA LYS A 186 11.77 -0.76 -20.81
C LYS A 186 10.83 -0.24 -21.89
N GLU A 187 9.68 -0.90 -22.07
CA GLU A 187 8.68 -0.54 -23.07
C GLU A 187 7.85 0.71 -22.67
N ALA A 188 7.79 1.03 -21.40
CA ALA A 188 6.99 2.12 -20.87
C ALA A 188 7.70 3.50 -20.90
N SER A 189 8.88 3.60 -21.53
CA SER A 189 9.65 4.86 -21.74
C SER A 189 9.92 5.66 -20.46
N TYR A 190 10.10 4.98 -19.30
CA TYR A 190 10.54 5.66 -18.08
C TYR A 190 11.97 6.18 -18.20
N ARG A 191 12.23 7.29 -17.56
CA ARG A 191 13.56 7.89 -17.44
C ARG A 191 13.92 8.07 -15.97
N MET A 192 15.22 8.21 -15.71
CA MET A 192 15.71 8.54 -14.36
C MET A 192 15.04 9.81 -13.84
N GLY A 193 14.50 9.74 -12.62
CA GLY A 193 13.75 10.81 -11.98
C GLY A 193 12.26 10.86 -12.29
N ALA A 194 11.75 9.96 -13.15
CA ALA A 194 10.30 9.79 -13.33
C ALA A 194 9.68 9.16 -12.06
N LEU A 195 8.45 9.54 -11.77
CA LEU A 195 7.69 8.96 -10.65
C LEU A 195 6.89 7.74 -11.11
N ILE A 196 6.88 6.71 -10.27
CA ILE A 196 6.10 5.49 -10.47
C ILE A 196 5.39 5.11 -9.16
N GLY A 197 4.25 4.44 -9.25
CA GLY A 197 3.59 3.87 -8.08
C GLY A 197 4.47 2.81 -7.41
N LYS A 198 4.74 2.94 -6.11
CA LYS A 198 5.58 2.01 -5.33
C LYS A 198 4.78 1.05 -4.48
N PHE A 199 3.57 1.40 -4.15
CA PHE A 199 2.72 0.62 -3.25
C PHE A 199 1.23 0.82 -3.55
N GLY A 200 0.37 -0.08 -3.03
CA GLY A 200 -1.09 0.05 -3.08
C GLY A 200 -1.68 0.07 -4.48
N VAL A 201 -2.75 0.84 -4.64
CA VAL A 201 -3.45 1.07 -5.92
C VAL A 201 -2.54 1.81 -6.91
N GLU A 202 -1.75 2.78 -6.44
CA GLU A 202 -0.80 3.53 -7.26
C GLU A 202 0.18 2.60 -8.00
N TYR A 203 0.67 1.55 -7.33
CA TYR A 203 1.55 0.53 -7.94
C TYR A 203 0.78 -0.41 -8.88
N ARG A 204 -0.35 -0.94 -8.40
CA ARG A 204 -1.05 -2.01 -9.12
C ARG A 204 -1.70 -1.56 -10.41
N TRP A 205 -2.17 -0.31 -10.46
CA TRP A 205 -2.82 0.30 -11.62
C TRP A 205 -1.96 1.38 -12.28
N GLU A 206 -0.63 1.27 -12.17
CA GLU A 206 0.33 2.20 -12.78
C GLU A 206 0.03 2.45 -14.27
N ASN A 207 -0.24 1.39 -15.04
CA ASN A 207 -0.49 1.49 -16.48
C ASN A 207 -1.79 2.23 -16.83
N ASP A 208 -2.79 2.18 -15.96
CA ASP A 208 -4.04 2.91 -16.17
C ASP A 208 -3.90 4.37 -15.68
N LEU A 209 -3.17 4.59 -14.58
CA LEU A 209 -3.04 5.90 -13.92
C LEU A 209 -2.05 6.84 -14.60
N ARG A 210 -0.95 6.33 -15.18
CA ARG A 210 0.19 7.15 -15.59
C ARG A 210 -0.11 8.12 -16.74
N GLY A 211 -0.91 7.84 -17.68
CA GLY A 211 -1.04 8.63 -18.92
C GLY A 211 0.19 8.49 -19.84
N VAL A 212 0.23 9.32 -20.87
CA VAL A 212 1.29 9.35 -21.87
C VAL A 212 1.90 10.74 -21.92
N ASP A 213 3.18 10.84 -21.59
CA ASP A 213 3.88 12.11 -21.59
C ASP A 213 3.92 12.72 -22.99
N GLY A 214 3.69 14.02 -23.07
CA GLY A 214 3.90 14.81 -24.26
C GLY A 214 5.35 15.31 -24.39
N GLY A 215 5.59 16.20 -25.35
CA GLY A 215 6.90 16.78 -25.52
C GLY A 215 6.87 18.02 -26.38
N ARG A 216 7.80 18.93 -26.10
CA ARG A 216 8.08 20.09 -26.96
C ARG A 216 9.39 19.83 -27.70
N GLN A 217 9.31 19.85 -29.02
CA GLN A 217 10.51 19.92 -29.86
C GLN A 217 10.98 21.37 -29.87
N ILE A 218 12.13 21.63 -29.30
CA ILE A 218 12.73 22.96 -29.23
C ILE A 218 14.00 23.00 -30.06
N GLU A 219 14.16 24.08 -30.84
CA GLU A 219 15.42 24.38 -31.47
C GLU A 219 16.34 25.03 -30.45
N VAL A 220 17.56 24.53 -30.34
CA VAL A 220 18.58 25.05 -29.44
C VAL A 220 19.81 25.52 -30.21
N ASP A 221 20.46 26.58 -29.71
CA ASP A 221 21.76 27.03 -30.24
C ASP A 221 22.90 26.07 -29.91
N ALA A 222 24.12 26.42 -30.38
CA ALA A 222 25.33 25.63 -30.11
C ALA A 222 25.66 25.49 -28.62
N LEU A 223 25.12 26.35 -27.77
CA LEU A 223 25.25 26.34 -26.32
C LEU A 223 24.08 25.62 -25.64
N GLY A 224 23.07 25.19 -26.42
CA GLY A 224 21.89 24.48 -25.94
C GLY A 224 20.80 25.37 -25.37
N ARG A 225 20.82 26.67 -25.62
CA ARG A 225 19.77 27.62 -25.23
C ARG A 225 18.61 27.51 -26.20
N GLU A 226 17.40 27.55 -25.68
CA GLU A 226 16.17 27.49 -26.48
C GLU A 226 16.04 28.72 -27.37
N ILE A 227 15.92 28.50 -28.70
CA ILE A 227 15.71 29.54 -29.72
C ILE A 227 14.20 29.69 -29.97
N ARG A 228 13.54 28.56 -30.28
CA ARG A 228 12.08 28.57 -30.57
C ARG A 228 11.49 27.15 -30.45
N PRO A 229 10.21 27.00 -30.16
CA PRO A 229 9.52 25.73 -30.28
C PRO A 229 9.31 25.38 -31.76
N LEU A 230 9.58 24.13 -32.15
CA LEU A 230 9.37 23.60 -33.49
C LEU A 230 8.08 22.78 -33.60
N GLY A 231 7.68 22.11 -32.50
CA GLY A 231 6.47 21.32 -32.42
C GLY A 231 6.12 20.98 -30.98
N ILE A 232 4.84 20.74 -30.73
CA ILE A 232 4.31 20.35 -29.44
C ILE A 232 3.53 19.06 -29.64
N VAL A 233 3.81 18.06 -28.84
CA VAL A 233 2.99 16.86 -28.66
C VAL A 233 2.33 17.02 -27.31
N GLU A 234 1.01 17.18 -27.31
CA GLU A 234 0.26 17.32 -26.06
C GLU A 234 0.30 16.01 -25.26
N PRO A 235 0.43 16.09 -23.92
CA PRO A 235 0.36 14.92 -23.08
C PRO A 235 -1.07 14.36 -23.06
N PHE A 236 -1.20 13.05 -22.92
CA PHE A 236 -2.49 12.40 -22.75
C PHE A 236 -2.63 11.96 -21.27
N PRO A 237 -3.55 12.55 -20.50
CA PRO A 237 -3.73 12.23 -19.09
C PRO A 237 -4.07 10.75 -18.83
N GLY A 238 -3.71 10.27 -17.66
CA GLY A 238 -4.07 8.93 -17.18
C GLY A 238 -5.56 8.78 -16.89
N ASN A 239 -5.99 7.53 -16.76
CA ASN A 239 -7.39 7.20 -16.51
C ASN A 239 -7.73 7.31 -15.02
N ASN A 240 -8.95 7.73 -14.73
CA ASN A 240 -9.48 7.83 -13.37
C ASN A 240 -9.91 6.46 -12.86
N LEU A 241 -9.56 6.14 -11.62
CA LEU A 241 -9.97 4.91 -10.94
C LEU A 241 -11.04 5.21 -9.89
N PHE A 242 -12.15 4.50 -9.99
CA PHE A 242 -13.18 4.49 -8.95
C PHE A 242 -12.91 3.29 -8.04
N LEU A 243 -12.56 3.58 -6.80
CA LEU A 243 -12.33 2.58 -5.78
C LEU A 243 -13.66 2.10 -5.19
N THR A 244 -13.65 0.91 -4.59
CA THR A 244 -14.83 0.36 -3.91
C THR A 244 -15.04 0.94 -2.52
N VAL A 245 -14.04 1.63 -1.95
CA VAL A 245 -14.09 2.23 -0.61
C VAL A 245 -15.09 3.39 -0.54
N ASP A 246 -15.68 3.54 0.63
CA ASP A 246 -16.52 4.67 1.00
C ASP A 246 -15.70 5.61 1.89
N LEU A 247 -15.49 6.84 1.46
CA LEU A 247 -14.66 7.82 2.17
C LEU A 247 -15.13 8.10 3.59
N ASP A 248 -16.46 8.23 3.80
CA ASP A 248 -17.00 8.52 5.12
C ASP A 248 -16.83 7.34 6.08
N LEU A 249 -16.99 6.11 5.53
CA LEU A 249 -16.76 4.89 6.31
C LEU A 249 -15.28 4.73 6.64
N GLN A 250 -14.39 5.03 5.70
CA GLN A 250 -12.94 4.99 5.90
C GLN A 250 -12.51 5.95 7.01
N LYS A 251 -13.00 7.20 7.00
CA LYS A 251 -12.74 8.18 8.07
C LYS A 251 -13.19 7.65 9.43
N THR A 252 -14.43 7.18 9.50
CA THR A 252 -14.96 6.60 10.75
C THR A 252 -14.13 5.42 11.24
N ALA A 253 -13.68 4.55 10.32
CA ALA A 253 -12.86 3.40 10.67
C ALA A 253 -11.49 3.80 11.22
N GLU A 254 -10.84 4.81 10.64
CA GLU A 254 -9.54 5.29 11.12
C GLU A 254 -9.64 6.03 12.45
N GLU A 255 -10.64 6.90 12.60
CA GLU A 255 -10.93 7.61 13.85
C GLU A 255 -11.25 6.64 14.99
N ALA A 256 -11.90 5.50 14.70
CA ALA A 256 -12.23 4.50 15.70
C ALA A 256 -11.01 3.84 16.34
N TYR A 257 -9.87 3.80 15.62
CA TYR A 257 -8.61 3.25 16.15
C TYR A 257 -7.95 4.14 17.20
N GLN A 258 -8.12 5.46 17.11
CA GLN A 258 -7.40 6.41 17.96
C GLN A 258 -5.88 6.11 17.93
N ASP A 259 -5.25 5.93 19.10
CA ASP A 259 -3.81 5.63 19.23
C ASP A 259 -3.46 4.12 19.17
N LYS A 260 -4.42 3.27 18.77
CA LYS A 260 -4.17 1.82 18.70
C LYS A 260 -3.54 1.43 17.37
N ASN A 261 -2.70 0.39 17.42
CA ASN A 261 -2.10 -0.23 16.23
C ASN A 261 -2.89 -1.47 15.80
N GLY A 262 -2.88 -1.75 14.50
CA GLY A 262 -3.54 -2.94 13.98
C GLY A 262 -4.11 -2.76 12.58
N ALA A 263 -5.16 -3.51 12.25
CA ALA A 263 -5.82 -3.44 10.96
C ALA A 263 -7.34 -3.63 11.08
N LEU A 264 -8.08 -2.91 10.24
CA LEU A 264 -9.50 -3.12 10.02
C LEU A 264 -9.75 -3.26 8.52
N ILE A 265 -10.58 -4.22 8.16
CA ILE A 265 -11.10 -4.32 6.79
C ILE A 265 -12.60 -4.56 6.88
N ALA A 266 -13.37 -3.74 6.16
CA ALA A 266 -14.80 -3.91 5.97
C ALA A 266 -15.08 -4.23 4.50
N MET A 267 -15.98 -5.17 4.24
CA MET A 267 -16.27 -5.68 2.90
C MET A 267 -17.78 -5.94 2.76
N ASP A 268 -18.33 -5.69 1.60
CA ASP A 268 -19.64 -6.22 1.23
C ASP A 268 -19.50 -7.75 1.01
N PRO A 269 -20.12 -8.58 1.86
CA PRO A 269 -19.94 -10.03 1.77
C PRO A 269 -20.52 -10.63 0.50
N LYS A 270 -21.47 -9.97 -0.17
CA LYS A 270 -22.17 -10.48 -1.36
C LYS A 270 -21.46 -10.15 -2.67
N THR A 271 -20.49 -9.21 -2.63
CA THR A 271 -19.79 -8.76 -3.83
C THR A 271 -18.27 -8.84 -3.73
N GLY A 272 -17.72 -8.96 -2.52
CA GLY A 272 -16.28 -8.91 -2.28
C GLY A 272 -15.70 -7.49 -2.32
N ARG A 273 -16.52 -6.44 -2.51
CA ARG A 273 -16.06 -5.05 -2.56
C ARG A 273 -15.57 -4.58 -1.20
N ILE A 274 -14.32 -4.13 -1.12
CA ILE A 274 -13.75 -3.53 0.09
C ILE A 274 -14.36 -2.16 0.29
N LEU A 275 -15.00 -1.95 1.44
CA LEU A 275 -15.69 -0.72 1.81
C LEU A 275 -14.80 0.22 2.63
N ALA A 276 -13.90 -0.34 3.43
CA ALA A 276 -12.87 0.38 4.17
C ALA A 276 -11.68 -0.54 4.44
N MET A 277 -10.46 0.02 4.43
CA MET A 277 -9.23 -0.70 4.76
C MET A 277 -8.30 0.21 5.55
N VAL A 278 -8.07 -0.11 6.80
CA VAL A 278 -7.22 0.62 7.73
C VAL A 278 -6.03 -0.24 8.12
N SER A 279 -4.85 0.35 8.17
CA SER A 279 -3.65 -0.21 8.78
C SER A 279 -2.98 0.87 9.63
N LYS A 280 -2.79 0.64 10.92
CA LYS A 280 -2.17 1.59 11.85
C LYS A 280 -0.91 1.01 12.49
N PRO A 281 0.15 1.86 12.68
CA PRO A 281 0.20 3.26 12.30
C PRO A 281 0.22 3.42 10.79
N SER A 282 -0.29 4.56 10.31
CA SER A 282 -0.28 4.96 8.91
C SER A 282 0.93 5.86 8.60
N PHE A 283 1.03 6.32 7.38
CA PHE A 283 2.04 7.26 6.92
C PHE A 283 1.40 8.25 5.93
N GLU A 284 1.98 9.43 5.80
CA GLU A 284 1.52 10.40 4.80
C GLU A 284 2.13 10.09 3.42
N PRO A 285 1.35 9.77 2.39
CA PRO A 285 1.88 9.49 1.05
C PRO A 285 2.60 10.68 0.40
N ASP A 286 2.22 11.91 0.74
CA ASP A 286 2.82 13.13 0.19
C ASP A 286 4.32 13.28 0.51
N ILE A 287 4.81 12.69 1.59
CA ILE A 287 6.25 12.74 1.93
C ILE A 287 7.12 12.06 0.87
N PHE A 288 6.58 11.07 0.18
CA PHE A 288 7.27 10.35 -0.91
C PHE A 288 7.16 11.08 -2.26
N ALA A 289 6.13 11.92 -2.44
CA ALA A 289 5.98 12.75 -3.64
C ALA A 289 6.95 13.96 -3.65
N ARG A 290 7.61 14.23 -2.53
CA ARG A 290 8.75 15.14 -2.39
C ARG A 290 10.01 14.33 -2.07
N ASN A 291 11.16 14.95 -2.12
CA ASN A 291 12.39 14.29 -1.64
C ASN A 291 12.25 14.06 -0.13
N ILE A 292 12.04 12.81 0.28
CA ILE A 292 11.98 12.41 1.68
C ILE A 292 13.33 12.68 2.36
N LEU A 293 13.31 13.30 3.53
CA LEU A 293 14.51 13.53 4.30
C LEU A 293 15.05 12.21 4.91
N PRO A 294 16.37 12.03 5.02
CA PRO A 294 16.96 10.81 5.62
C PRO A 294 16.41 10.48 7.01
N GLU A 295 16.13 11.49 7.82
CA GLU A 295 15.58 11.33 9.18
C GLU A 295 14.10 10.85 9.14
N GLU A 296 13.29 11.38 8.21
CA GLU A 296 11.92 10.94 8.00
C GLU A 296 11.89 9.48 7.55
N TRP A 297 12.72 9.13 6.56
CA TRP A 297 12.86 7.74 6.11
C TRP A 297 13.27 6.81 7.25
N LYS A 298 14.28 7.21 8.02
CA LYS A 298 14.75 6.45 9.17
C LYS A 298 13.65 6.24 10.20
N SER A 299 12.87 7.28 10.51
CA SER A 299 11.74 7.20 11.45
C SER A 299 10.65 6.22 11.02
N LEU A 300 10.43 6.05 9.71
CA LEU A 300 9.47 5.08 9.16
C LEU A 300 10.00 3.66 9.19
N VAL A 301 11.27 3.46 8.80
CA VAL A 301 11.86 2.12 8.64
C VAL A 301 12.22 1.50 9.99
N GLU A 302 12.76 2.30 10.92
CA GLU A 302 13.17 1.83 12.26
C GLU A 302 12.01 1.80 13.27
N ASN A 303 10.81 2.25 12.88
CA ASN A 303 9.64 2.23 13.76
C ASN A 303 9.23 0.79 14.08
N PRO A 304 9.21 0.38 15.37
CA PRO A 304 8.87 -0.99 15.77
C PRO A 304 7.42 -1.41 15.44
N HIS A 305 6.57 -0.44 15.13
CA HIS A 305 5.17 -0.68 14.74
C HIS A 305 4.97 -0.78 13.22
N HIS A 306 6.06 -0.73 12.41
CA HIS A 306 6.07 -0.96 10.97
C HIS A 306 5.01 -0.15 10.18
N PRO A 307 5.05 1.21 10.19
CA PRO A 307 4.05 2.05 9.53
C PRO A 307 3.93 1.84 8.02
N LEU A 308 4.96 1.32 7.35
CA LEU A 308 4.92 1.04 5.91
C LEU A 308 4.27 -0.31 5.57
N GLN A 309 3.97 -1.14 6.57
CA GLN A 309 3.37 -2.46 6.36
C GLN A 309 1.84 -2.36 6.28
N ASN A 310 1.24 -2.82 5.20
CA ASN A 310 -0.21 -3.06 5.17
C ASN A 310 -0.55 -4.30 6.01
N LYS A 311 -0.84 -4.08 7.29
CA LYS A 311 -1.14 -5.17 8.23
C LYS A 311 -2.36 -5.99 7.84
N GLY A 312 -3.30 -5.39 7.08
CA GLY A 312 -4.50 -6.06 6.61
C GLY A 312 -4.24 -7.28 5.71
N ILE A 313 -3.19 -7.20 4.89
CA ILE A 313 -2.85 -8.23 3.90
C ILE A 313 -1.44 -8.82 4.06
N GLN A 314 -0.58 -8.14 4.81
CA GLN A 314 0.83 -8.58 5.03
C GLN A 314 1.09 -9.05 6.44
N GLY A 315 0.35 -8.55 7.42
CA GLY A 315 0.45 -9.00 8.81
C GLY A 315 -0.04 -10.44 8.96
N GLN A 316 0.75 -11.27 9.63
CA GLN A 316 0.43 -12.68 9.87
C GLN A 316 0.38 -12.93 11.38
N TYR A 317 -0.78 -13.34 11.86
CA TYR A 317 -1.05 -13.48 13.29
C TYR A 317 -1.78 -14.79 13.57
N PRO A 318 -1.65 -15.38 14.77
CA PRO A 318 -2.55 -16.44 15.21
C PRO A 318 -4.00 -15.93 15.22
N ALA A 319 -4.93 -16.75 14.74
CA ALA A 319 -6.35 -16.34 14.65
C ALA A 319 -7.06 -16.31 16.02
N GLY A 320 -6.50 -17.00 17.02
CA GLY A 320 -7.13 -17.18 18.33
C GLY A 320 -8.54 -17.77 18.21
N SER A 321 -9.41 -17.42 19.12
CA SER A 321 -10.78 -17.98 19.20
C SER A 321 -11.66 -17.74 17.98
N VAL A 322 -11.26 -16.90 17.01
CA VAL A 322 -11.97 -16.78 15.74
C VAL A 322 -11.93 -18.12 14.95
N PHE A 323 -10.83 -18.84 15.05
CA PHE A 323 -10.64 -20.13 14.38
C PHE A 323 -11.58 -21.24 14.89
N LYS A 324 -12.19 -21.09 16.06
CA LYS A 324 -13.21 -22.02 16.58
C LYS A 324 -14.40 -22.18 15.64
N ILE A 325 -14.65 -21.21 14.77
CA ILE A 325 -15.64 -21.28 13.68
C ILE A 325 -15.32 -22.47 12.77
N ILE A 326 -14.07 -22.59 12.32
CA ILE A 326 -13.59 -23.68 11.46
C ILE A 326 -13.65 -25.02 12.21
N THR A 327 -13.20 -25.04 13.47
CA THR A 327 -13.23 -26.28 14.26
C THR A 327 -14.65 -26.77 14.52
N ALA A 328 -15.61 -25.84 14.70
CA ALA A 328 -17.03 -26.17 14.82
C ALA A 328 -17.59 -26.78 13.51
N ILE A 329 -17.31 -26.14 12.39
CA ILE A 329 -17.71 -26.63 11.05
C ILE A 329 -17.13 -28.02 10.81
N ALA A 330 -15.84 -28.20 11.02
CA ALA A 330 -15.17 -29.51 10.84
C ALA A 330 -15.78 -30.61 11.74
N GLY A 331 -16.12 -30.26 12.98
CA GLY A 331 -16.76 -31.18 13.91
C GLY A 331 -18.17 -31.60 13.51
N LEU A 332 -18.97 -30.65 13.01
CA LEU A 332 -20.34 -30.91 12.53
C LEU A 332 -20.34 -31.71 11.23
N GLU A 333 -19.57 -31.29 10.24
CA GLU A 333 -19.52 -31.94 8.92
C GLU A 333 -18.94 -33.35 8.97
N SER A 334 -18.01 -33.61 9.90
CA SER A 334 -17.49 -34.98 10.12
C SER A 334 -18.45 -35.87 10.90
N GLY A 335 -19.54 -35.34 11.46
CA GLY A 335 -20.44 -36.07 12.35
C GLY A 335 -19.83 -36.42 13.73
N MET A 336 -18.60 -35.98 14.03
CA MET A 336 -17.94 -36.21 15.32
C MET A 336 -18.62 -35.50 16.48
N ILE A 337 -19.35 -34.41 16.17
CA ILE A 337 -20.25 -33.73 17.10
C ILE A 337 -21.59 -33.41 16.41
N THR A 338 -22.60 -33.23 17.22
CA THR A 338 -23.90 -32.70 16.85
C THR A 338 -24.16 -31.39 17.61
N PRO A 339 -25.16 -30.58 17.27
CA PRO A 339 -25.51 -29.37 18.02
C PRO A 339 -25.74 -29.64 19.52
N ASN A 340 -26.25 -30.84 19.84
CA ASN A 340 -26.60 -31.26 21.20
C ASN A 340 -25.46 -31.95 21.94
N THR A 341 -24.30 -32.17 21.30
CA THR A 341 -23.15 -32.79 21.95
C THR A 341 -22.67 -31.94 23.13
N GLN A 342 -22.80 -32.48 24.34
CA GLN A 342 -22.33 -31.83 25.54
C GLN A 342 -20.95 -32.34 25.92
N LEU A 343 -20.02 -31.43 26.24
CA LEU A 343 -18.69 -31.71 26.73
C LEU A 343 -18.46 -30.91 28.03
N THR A 344 -17.70 -31.49 28.96
CA THR A 344 -17.47 -30.87 30.26
C THR A 344 -16.23 -29.99 30.25
N CYS A 345 -16.38 -28.75 30.69
CA CYS A 345 -15.30 -27.79 30.92
C CYS A 345 -15.14 -27.55 32.44
N LYS A 346 -14.04 -28.02 32.99
CA LYS A 346 -13.69 -27.85 34.41
C LYS A 346 -12.66 -26.73 34.65
N GLY A 347 -12.46 -25.82 33.65
CA GLY A 347 -11.43 -24.78 33.69
C GLY A 347 -10.05 -25.25 33.26
N THR A 348 -9.70 -26.50 33.44
CA THR A 348 -8.44 -27.13 33.07
C THR A 348 -8.68 -28.46 32.37
N PHE A 349 -7.87 -28.78 31.36
CA PHE A 349 -7.90 -30.02 30.59
C PHE A 349 -6.48 -30.60 30.55
N PRO A 350 -6.19 -31.61 31.38
CA PRO A 350 -4.89 -32.27 31.40
C PRO A 350 -4.73 -33.13 30.14
N TYR A 351 -3.59 -32.97 29.44
CA TYR A 351 -3.25 -33.78 28.28
C TYR A 351 -1.74 -33.99 28.17
N GLY A 352 -1.30 -35.26 28.23
CA GLY A 352 0.11 -35.61 28.35
C GLY A 352 0.71 -35.11 29.68
N ASN A 353 1.79 -34.37 29.57
CA ASN A 353 2.47 -33.76 30.72
C ASN A 353 2.14 -32.25 30.90
N ARG A 354 1.03 -31.79 30.33
CA ARG A 354 0.67 -30.38 30.33
C ARG A 354 -0.82 -30.18 30.59
N ASP A 355 -1.14 -29.08 31.30
CA ASP A 355 -2.49 -28.59 31.50
C ASP A 355 -2.84 -27.50 30.49
N PHE A 356 -3.95 -27.71 29.77
CA PHE A 356 -4.54 -26.75 28.87
C PHE A 356 -5.70 -26.03 29.59
N ARG A 357 -5.65 -24.72 29.68
CA ARG A 357 -6.62 -23.93 30.44
C ARG A 357 -7.70 -23.34 29.55
N CYS A 358 -8.89 -23.20 30.13
CA CYS A 358 -9.93 -22.34 29.59
C CYS A 358 -9.72 -20.90 30.08
N TRP A 359 -10.23 -19.94 29.35
CA TRP A 359 -10.21 -18.55 29.80
C TRP A 359 -11.02 -18.32 31.08
N LYS A 360 -12.06 -19.15 31.34
CA LYS A 360 -12.88 -19.13 32.56
C LYS A 360 -12.30 -20.12 33.57
N GLU A 361 -11.75 -19.62 34.68
CA GLU A 361 -11.01 -20.42 35.66
C GLU A 361 -11.86 -21.54 36.26
N GLY A 362 -13.08 -21.27 36.70
CA GLY A 362 -13.99 -22.30 37.24
C GLY A 362 -14.60 -23.24 36.19
N GLY A 363 -14.28 -23.00 34.89
CA GLY A 363 -14.88 -23.71 33.77
C GLY A 363 -16.32 -23.32 33.46
N HIS A 364 -16.86 -23.92 32.41
CA HIS A 364 -18.22 -23.67 31.94
C HIS A 364 -19.22 -24.77 32.33
N GLY A 365 -18.75 -25.83 33.04
CA GLY A 365 -19.55 -27.01 33.32
C GLY A 365 -19.86 -27.83 32.07
N ALA A 366 -20.99 -28.50 32.04
CA ALA A 366 -21.49 -29.19 30.84
C ALA A 366 -22.02 -28.13 29.85
N ILE A 367 -21.44 -28.12 28.64
CA ILE A 367 -21.71 -27.08 27.64
C ILE A 367 -21.90 -27.68 26.26
N SER A 368 -22.91 -27.22 25.52
CA SER A 368 -23.21 -27.61 24.14
C SER A 368 -22.42 -26.74 23.14
N LEU A 369 -22.42 -27.13 21.86
CA LEU A 369 -21.72 -26.40 20.80
C LEU A 369 -22.16 -24.92 20.71
N HIS A 370 -23.47 -24.66 20.73
CA HIS A 370 -23.98 -23.29 20.66
C HIS A 370 -23.39 -22.42 21.78
N ARG A 371 -23.52 -22.84 23.04
CA ARG A 371 -22.95 -22.10 24.16
C ARG A 371 -21.43 -22.05 24.14
N ALA A 372 -20.76 -23.10 23.67
CA ALA A 372 -19.30 -23.10 23.54
C ALA A 372 -18.78 -22.05 22.53
N ILE A 373 -19.53 -21.73 21.47
CA ILE A 373 -19.22 -20.62 20.55
C ILE A 373 -19.55 -19.28 21.22
N VAL A 374 -20.74 -19.15 21.83
CA VAL A 374 -21.23 -17.94 22.51
C VAL A 374 -20.28 -17.49 23.60
N GLU A 375 -19.93 -18.39 24.52
CA GLU A 375 -19.04 -18.16 25.66
C GLU A 375 -17.56 -18.42 25.34
N SER A 376 -17.24 -18.79 24.09
CA SER A 376 -15.86 -19.02 23.61
C SER A 376 -15.08 -20.06 24.44
N CYS A 377 -15.68 -21.18 24.84
CA CYS A 377 -15.06 -22.20 25.68
C CYS A 377 -13.89 -22.91 24.99
N ASP A 378 -12.67 -22.76 25.49
CA ASP A 378 -11.47 -23.40 24.90
C ASP A 378 -11.50 -24.92 25.06
N ILE A 379 -11.87 -25.41 26.24
CA ILE A 379 -11.84 -26.86 26.55
C ILE A 379 -12.85 -27.64 25.69
N TYR A 380 -13.99 -27.07 25.36
CA TYR A 380 -14.89 -27.66 24.40
C TYR A 380 -14.18 -27.91 23.06
N PHE A 381 -13.52 -26.89 22.54
CA PHE A 381 -12.84 -26.97 21.26
C PHE A 381 -11.55 -27.79 21.28
N TYR A 382 -10.85 -27.90 22.40
CA TYR A 382 -9.77 -28.87 22.57
C TYR A 382 -10.27 -30.30 22.36
N GLN A 383 -11.38 -30.66 23.03
CA GLN A 383 -11.96 -31.98 22.92
C GLN A 383 -12.51 -32.27 21.51
N VAL A 384 -13.14 -31.29 20.89
CA VAL A 384 -13.59 -31.39 19.47
C VAL A 384 -12.39 -31.58 18.55
N GLY A 385 -11.33 -30.77 18.71
CA GLY A 385 -10.13 -30.85 17.89
C GLY A 385 -9.46 -32.24 17.96
N LEU A 386 -9.37 -32.85 19.15
CA LEU A 386 -8.83 -34.20 19.30
C LEU A 386 -9.68 -35.27 18.57
N LYS A 387 -11.01 -35.11 18.55
CA LYS A 387 -11.92 -36.03 17.84
C LYS A 387 -11.80 -35.88 16.33
N VAL A 388 -11.72 -34.62 15.82
CA VAL A 388 -11.71 -34.31 14.40
C VAL A 388 -10.32 -34.52 13.78
N GLY A 389 -9.27 -34.17 14.49
CA GLY A 389 -7.88 -34.26 14.01
C GLY A 389 -7.46 -33.07 13.15
N VAL A 390 -6.14 -32.87 13.03
CA VAL A 390 -5.53 -31.73 12.36
C VAL A 390 -5.88 -31.63 10.90
N ASP A 391 -5.86 -32.74 10.15
CA ASP A 391 -5.96 -32.70 8.70
C ASP A 391 -7.38 -32.31 8.23
N LEU A 392 -8.41 -32.73 8.95
CA LEU A 392 -9.78 -32.35 8.62
C LEU A 392 -10.08 -30.90 9.01
N ILE A 393 -9.55 -30.41 10.14
CA ILE A 393 -9.63 -28.99 10.50
C ILE A 393 -8.90 -28.14 9.44
N ALA A 394 -7.71 -28.56 9.02
CA ALA A 394 -6.94 -27.88 7.98
C ALA A 394 -7.69 -27.88 6.61
N HIS A 395 -8.37 -28.98 6.28
CA HIS A 395 -9.20 -29.07 5.07
C HIS A 395 -10.26 -27.95 5.06
N TYR A 396 -11.07 -27.84 6.10
CA TYR A 396 -12.09 -26.79 6.17
C TYR A 396 -11.50 -25.39 6.28
N ALA A 397 -10.35 -25.20 6.92
CA ALA A 397 -9.66 -23.91 6.88
C ALA A 397 -9.29 -23.50 5.45
N ASN A 398 -8.79 -24.43 4.64
CA ASN A 398 -8.47 -24.17 3.22
C ASN A 398 -9.72 -23.93 2.36
N GLU A 399 -10.86 -24.58 2.65
CA GLU A 399 -12.14 -24.32 1.97
C GLU A 399 -12.55 -22.83 2.08
N PHE A 400 -12.30 -22.19 3.21
CA PHE A 400 -12.54 -20.75 3.42
C PHE A 400 -11.39 -19.85 2.98
N GLY A 401 -10.36 -20.39 2.31
CA GLY A 401 -9.27 -19.60 1.75
C GLY A 401 -8.13 -19.26 2.71
N LEU A 402 -8.12 -19.81 3.94
CA LEU A 402 -6.98 -19.61 4.85
C LEU A 402 -5.75 -20.39 4.32
N GLY A 403 -4.55 -19.86 4.56
CA GLY A 403 -3.30 -20.49 4.14
C GLY A 403 -2.95 -20.32 2.66
N ARG A 404 -3.70 -19.52 1.92
CA ARG A 404 -3.43 -19.14 0.52
C ARG A 404 -3.76 -17.67 0.28
N GLY A 405 -3.22 -17.08 -0.80
CA GLY A 405 -3.58 -15.72 -1.20
C GLY A 405 -5.07 -15.60 -1.52
N THR A 406 -5.68 -14.49 -1.13
CA THR A 406 -7.10 -14.21 -1.40
C THR A 406 -7.33 -13.78 -2.84
N GLY A 407 -6.26 -13.35 -3.53
CA GLY A 407 -6.30 -12.81 -4.89
C GLY A 407 -6.65 -11.33 -4.96
N ILE A 408 -6.66 -10.61 -3.82
CA ILE A 408 -6.84 -9.16 -3.83
C ILE A 408 -5.82 -8.49 -4.75
N SER A 409 -6.28 -7.54 -5.55
CA SER A 409 -5.42 -6.83 -6.50
C SER A 409 -4.55 -5.76 -5.82
N LEU A 410 -3.84 -6.13 -4.74
CA LEU A 410 -2.85 -5.28 -4.05
C LEU A 410 -1.52 -6.04 -3.97
N PRO A 411 -0.38 -5.32 -3.96
CA PRO A 411 0.93 -5.96 -3.94
C PRO A 411 1.25 -6.57 -2.56
N HIS A 412 2.14 -7.58 -2.57
CA HIS A 412 2.78 -8.15 -1.39
C HIS A 412 1.85 -8.86 -0.41
N GLU A 413 0.69 -9.35 -0.85
CA GLU A 413 -0.19 -10.18 -0.03
C GLU A 413 0.56 -11.40 0.53
N LYS A 414 0.36 -11.71 1.81
CA LYS A 414 0.92 -12.90 2.49
C LYS A 414 -0.12 -14.02 2.55
N GLN A 415 0.36 -15.24 2.34
CA GLN A 415 -0.51 -16.41 2.28
C GLN A 415 -0.89 -16.98 3.65
N GLY A 416 -0.18 -16.59 4.72
CA GLY A 416 -0.35 -17.24 6.02
C GLY A 416 0.14 -18.68 6.03
N THR A 417 -0.25 -19.43 7.06
CA THR A 417 0.08 -20.86 7.24
C THR A 417 -1.07 -21.56 7.91
N VAL A 418 -1.61 -22.58 7.26
CA VAL A 418 -2.52 -23.56 7.85
C VAL A 418 -1.75 -24.87 8.01
N PRO A 419 -1.44 -25.29 9.23
CA PRO A 419 -0.67 -26.51 9.46
C PRO A 419 -1.51 -27.77 9.21
N SER A 420 -0.87 -28.83 8.71
CA SER A 420 -1.40 -30.18 8.56
C SER A 420 -0.33 -31.19 8.95
N SER A 421 -0.69 -32.46 9.05
CA SER A 421 0.29 -33.54 9.31
C SER A 421 1.38 -33.59 8.23
N SER A 422 1.00 -33.43 6.97
CA SER A 422 1.90 -33.40 5.83
C SER A 422 2.78 -32.15 5.82
N TRP A 423 2.20 -30.96 6.12
CA TRP A 423 2.95 -29.71 6.23
C TRP A 423 4.05 -29.81 7.30
N LYS A 424 3.72 -30.34 8.48
CA LYS A 424 4.70 -30.48 9.56
C LYS A 424 5.83 -31.42 9.19
N LYS A 425 5.49 -32.58 8.63
CA LYS A 425 6.48 -33.56 8.15
C LYS A 425 7.43 -32.94 7.10
N LYS A 426 6.88 -32.15 6.16
CA LYS A 426 7.67 -31.47 5.14
C LYS A 426 8.56 -30.37 5.74
N ARG A 427 8.06 -29.62 6.71
CA ARG A 427 8.74 -28.42 7.25
C ARG A 427 9.80 -28.76 8.30
N PHE A 428 9.51 -29.77 9.17
CA PHE A 428 10.33 -30.09 10.34
C PHE A 428 10.85 -31.54 10.35
N GLY A 429 10.46 -32.40 9.42
CA GLY A 429 10.84 -33.80 9.36
C GLY A 429 10.20 -34.67 10.45
N THR A 430 9.34 -34.13 11.31
CA THR A 430 8.71 -34.79 12.43
C THR A 430 7.21 -35.04 12.21
N PRO A 431 6.62 -36.11 12.82
CA PRO A 431 5.18 -36.31 12.72
C PRO A 431 4.40 -35.24 13.50
N TRP A 432 3.09 -35.15 13.21
CA TRP A 432 2.17 -34.33 14.01
C TRP A 432 1.88 -35.05 15.34
N TYR A 433 1.91 -34.30 16.43
CA TYR A 433 1.55 -34.82 17.76
C TYR A 433 0.15 -34.32 18.13
N SER A 434 -0.67 -35.18 18.73
CA SER A 434 -2.06 -34.85 19.09
C SER A 434 -2.17 -33.65 20.04
N GLY A 435 -1.17 -33.41 20.89
CA GLY A 435 -1.12 -32.21 21.74
C GLY A 435 -1.03 -30.88 20.98
N GLU A 436 -0.50 -30.90 19.76
CA GLU A 436 -0.45 -29.69 18.88
C GLU A 436 -1.84 -29.37 18.31
N THR A 437 -2.69 -30.42 18.16
CA THR A 437 -4.08 -30.20 17.70
C THR A 437 -4.90 -29.38 18.69
N LEU A 438 -4.63 -29.50 19.98
CA LEU A 438 -5.29 -28.69 21.02
C LEU A 438 -5.08 -27.20 20.77
N SER A 439 -3.83 -26.77 20.61
CA SER A 439 -3.52 -25.36 20.28
C SER A 439 -4.10 -24.96 18.93
N PHE A 440 -3.99 -25.82 17.92
CA PHE A 440 -4.50 -25.53 16.58
C PHE A 440 -6.02 -25.36 16.55
N SER A 441 -6.78 -26.20 17.28
CA SER A 441 -8.24 -26.14 17.31
C SER A 441 -8.83 -24.83 17.86
N VAL A 442 -8.03 -24.06 18.58
CA VAL A 442 -8.39 -22.72 19.10
C VAL A 442 -7.63 -21.58 18.39
N GLY A 443 -7.02 -21.87 17.24
CA GLY A 443 -6.38 -20.85 16.41
C GLY A 443 -5.00 -20.38 16.88
N GLN A 444 -4.27 -21.28 17.56
CA GLN A 444 -2.93 -21.03 18.08
C GLN A 444 -1.90 -22.03 17.47
N GLY A 445 -0.69 -22.03 17.97
CA GLY A 445 0.37 -22.93 17.52
C GLY A 445 1.00 -22.47 16.21
N TYR A 446 1.02 -23.33 15.19
CA TYR A 446 1.63 -23.01 13.88
C TYR A 446 0.71 -22.25 12.94
N LEU A 447 -0.55 -22.01 13.31
CA LEU A 447 -1.50 -21.25 12.50
C LEU A 447 -1.12 -19.77 12.47
N ASN A 448 -0.96 -19.23 11.25
CA ASN A 448 -0.83 -17.81 11.02
C ASN A 448 -1.72 -17.40 9.86
N VAL A 449 -2.51 -16.36 10.02
CA VAL A 449 -3.46 -15.84 9.02
C VAL A 449 -3.36 -14.33 8.92
N THR A 450 -3.78 -13.78 7.78
CA THR A 450 -3.94 -12.34 7.62
C THR A 450 -5.33 -11.88 8.05
N PRO A 451 -5.51 -10.61 8.44
CA PRO A 451 -6.84 -10.07 8.68
C PRO A 451 -7.80 -10.28 7.51
N LEU A 452 -7.34 -10.09 6.28
CA LEU A 452 -8.18 -10.31 5.09
C LEU A 452 -8.67 -11.77 4.98
N GLN A 453 -7.85 -12.74 5.33
CA GLN A 453 -8.27 -14.14 5.35
C GLN A 453 -9.38 -14.41 6.39
N LEU A 454 -9.30 -13.79 7.57
CA LEU A 454 -10.39 -13.91 8.56
C LEU A 454 -11.66 -13.17 8.12
N LEU A 455 -11.52 -12.09 7.36
CA LEU A 455 -12.67 -11.44 6.73
C LEU A 455 -13.32 -12.34 5.69
N MET A 456 -12.53 -13.03 4.87
CA MET A 456 -13.03 -14.02 3.90
C MET A 456 -13.78 -15.15 4.61
N LEU A 457 -13.25 -15.65 5.72
CA LEU A 457 -13.93 -16.67 6.53
C LEU A 457 -15.31 -16.20 7.00
N ILE A 458 -15.37 -15.02 7.67
CA ILE A 458 -16.65 -14.55 8.23
C ILE A 458 -17.64 -14.15 7.13
N SER A 459 -17.18 -13.64 6.00
CA SER A 459 -18.00 -13.33 4.83
C SER A 459 -18.58 -14.61 4.20
N GLY A 460 -17.77 -15.66 4.07
CA GLY A 460 -18.23 -16.96 3.60
C GLY A 460 -19.28 -17.58 4.51
N VAL A 461 -19.10 -17.47 5.82
CA VAL A 461 -20.12 -17.91 6.79
C VAL A 461 -21.40 -17.09 6.64
N ALA A 462 -21.31 -15.77 6.50
CA ALA A 462 -22.46 -14.88 6.30
C ALA A 462 -23.26 -15.24 5.03
N ASN A 463 -22.58 -15.69 3.96
CA ASN A 463 -23.16 -16.01 2.65
C ASN A 463 -23.53 -17.49 2.45
N GLY A 464 -23.56 -18.29 3.50
CA GLY A 464 -23.82 -19.74 3.37
C GLY A 464 -22.76 -20.46 2.53
N GLY A 465 -21.51 -20.05 2.64
CA GLY A 465 -20.35 -20.66 2.02
C GLY A 465 -19.81 -19.97 0.76
N LYS A 466 -20.53 -19.08 0.11
CA LYS A 466 -20.05 -18.36 -1.07
C LYS A 466 -18.92 -17.41 -0.72
N LEU A 467 -17.83 -17.49 -1.49
CA LEU A 467 -16.64 -16.65 -1.35
C LEU A 467 -16.50 -15.77 -2.57
N TYR A 468 -16.27 -14.50 -2.37
CA TYR A 468 -16.04 -13.52 -3.44
C TYR A 468 -14.60 -13.01 -3.42
N LEU A 469 -14.08 -12.71 -4.61
CA LEU A 469 -12.77 -12.07 -4.77
C LEU A 469 -12.79 -10.69 -4.12
N PRO A 470 -11.88 -10.40 -3.17
CA PRO A 470 -11.77 -9.06 -2.60
C PRO A 470 -11.36 -8.04 -3.68
N GLN A 471 -12.18 -7.02 -3.89
CA GLN A 471 -11.98 -6.01 -4.92
C GLN A 471 -11.81 -4.63 -4.29
N VAL A 472 -10.85 -3.86 -4.81
CA VAL A 472 -10.54 -2.48 -4.35
C VAL A 472 -10.83 -1.43 -5.42
N VAL A 473 -10.98 -1.84 -6.69
CA VAL A 473 -11.36 -0.98 -7.82
C VAL A 473 -12.66 -1.50 -8.41
N GLU A 474 -13.60 -0.59 -8.66
CA GLU A 474 -14.89 -0.87 -9.27
C GLU A 474 -14.85 -0.66 -10.79
N LYS A 475 -14.28 0.46 -11.23
CA LYS A 475 -14.22 0.83 -12.66
C LYS A 475 -13.05 1.77 -12.96
N VAL A 476 -12.72 1.83 -14.25
CA VAL A 476 -11.75 2.75 -14.84
C VAL A 476 -12.48 3.60 -15.87
N GLU A 477 -12.34 4.92 -15.79
CA GLU A 477 -12.89 5.89 -16.73
C GLU A 477 -11.78 6.77 -17.30
N ASN A 478 -11.93 7.18 -18.55
CA ASN A 478 -11.04 8.20 -19.11
C ASN A 478 -11.42 9.59 -18.58
N ILE A 479 -10.62 10.61 -18.95
CA ILE A 479 -10.83 12.00 -18.52
C ILE A 479 -12.18 12.59 -19.00
N TYR A 480 -12.80 11.98 -20.01
CA TYR A 480 -14.10 12.41 -20.55
C TYR A 480 -15.29 11.71 -19.87
N GLY A 481 -15.05 10.89 -18.86
CA GLY A 481 -16.08 10.13 -18.16
C GLY A 481 -16.54 8.86 -18.88
N ASN A 482 -15.87 8.46 -19.97
CA ASN A 482 -16.20 7.22 -20.66
C ASN A 482 -15.62 6.03 -19.89
N LYS A 483 -16.46 5.07 -19.56
CA LYS A 483 -16.07 3.81 -18.90
C LYS A 483 -15.22 2.98 -19.86
N LEU A 484 -13.99 2.66 -19.43
CA LEU A 484 -13.05 1.83 -20.18
C LEU A 484 -13.06 0.38 -19.70
N LYS A 485 -13.12 0.20 -18.37
CA LYS A 485 -13.12 -1.12 -17.71
C LYS A 485 -14.10 -1.10 -16.55
N GLU A 486 -14.73 -2.22 -16.29
CA GLU A 486 -15.56 -2.46 -15.11
C GLU A 486 -15.17 -3.78 -14.48
N TYR A 487 -15.14 -3.83 -13.16
CA TYR A 487 -14.80 -5.02 -12.40
C TYR A 487 -16.04 -5.52 -11.65
N PRO A 488 -16.86 -6.41 -12.28
CA PRO A 488 -18.02 -6.98 -11.61
C PRO A 488 -17.58 -7.90 -10.47
N PRO A 489 -18.47 -8.19 -9.49
CA PRO A 489 -18.22 -9.18 -8.46
C PRO A 489 -17.83 -10.54 -9.06
N VAL A 490 -16.78 -11.16 -8.51
CA VAL A 490 -16.27 -12.46 -8.96
C VAL A 490 -16.44 -13.48 -7.83
N GLU A 491 -17.29 -14.49 -8.03
CA GLU A 491 -17.42 -15.61 -7.10
C GLU A 491 -16.23 -16.56 -7.29
N LEU A 492 -15.44 -16.78 -6.22
CA LEU A 492 -14.28 -17.69 -6.22
C LEU A 492 -14.70 -19.16 -6.08
N GLY A 493 -15.88 -19.39 -5.55
CA GLY A 493 -16.43 -20.70 -5.27
C GLY A 493 -17.26 -20.73 -4.00
N ARG A 494 -17.63 -21.93 -3.58
CA ARG A 494 -18.42 -22.18 -2.37
C ARG A 494 -17.73 -23.23 -1.51
N ALA A 495 -17.56 -22.92 -0.21
CA ALA A 495 -17.06 -23.90 0.75
C ALA A 495 -18.01 -25.11 0.81
N ASN A 496 -17.44 -26.31 0.78
CA ASN A 496 -18.19 -27.57 0.80
C ASN A 496 -18.67 -27.90 2.22
N VAL A 497 -19.69 -27.15 2.65
CA VAL A 497 -20.31 -27.23 4.00
C VAL A 497 -21.82 -27.22 3.83
N SER A 498 -22.52 -28.06 4.60
CA SER A 498 -23.96 -28.18 4.55
C SER A 498 -24.66 -26.92 5.03
N GLU A 499 -25.81 -26.59 4.45
CA GLU A 499 -26.62 -25.44 4.85
C GLU A 499 -27.02 -25.50 6.33
N LYS A 500 -27.31 -26.70 6.83
CA LYS A 500 -27.62 -26.93 8.25
C LYS A 500 -26.47 -26.54 9.15
N THR A 501 -25.23 -26.85 8.79
CA THR A 501 -24.04 -26.46 9.54
C THR A 501 -23.87 -24.95 9.54
N PHE A 502 -24.07 -24.27 8.39
CA PHE A 502 -24.05 -22.81 8.35
C PHE A 502 -25.07 -22.20 9.28
N GLN A 503 -26.32 -22.65 9.24
CA GLN A 503 -27.38 -22.16 10.13
C GLN A 503 -27.03 -22.31 11.62
N ILE A 504 -26.50 -23.47 12.03
CA ILE A 504 -26.08 -23.72 13.42
C ILE A 504 -24.97 -22.76 13.85
N VAL A 505 -23.95 -22.58 13.01
CA VAL A 505 -22.81 -21.71 13.30
C VAL A 505 -23.21 -20.23 13.28
N GLN A 506 -24.01 -19.80 12.31
CA GLN A 506 -24.54 -18.43 12.21
C GLN A 506 -25.36 -18.05 13.45
N GLU A 507 -26.27 -18.92 13.90
CA GLU A 507 -27.05 -18.69 15.12
C GLU A 507 -26.17 -18.61 16.36
N ALA A 508 -25.14 -19.41 16.48
CA ALA A 508 -24.20 -19.32 17.57
C ALA A 508 -23.37 -18.02 17.54
N LEU A 509 -22.99 -17.55 16.35
CA LEU A 509 -22.30 -16.27 16.17
C LEU A 509 -23.22 -15.08 16.48
N ARG A 510 -24.50 -15.17 16.15
CA ARG A 510 -25.52 -14.20 16.57
C ARG A 510 -25.61 -14.15 18.09
N GLY A 511 -25.66 -15.33 18.73
CA GLY A 511 -25.66 -15.45 20.18
C GLY A 511 -24.39 -14.84 20.83
N ALA A 512 -23.23 -15.02 20.22
CA ALA A 512 -21.98 -14.49 20.75
C ALA A 512 -21.95 -12.95 20.87
N VAL A 513 -22.80 -12.24 20.12
CA VAL A 513 -22.93 -10.77 20.21
C VAL A 513 -24.18 -10.35 20.99
N ASN A 514 -25.31 -11.06 20.84
CA ASN A 514 -26.60 -10.56 21.34
C ASN A 514 -27.09 -11.26 22.62
N ASP A 515 -26.47 -12.41 23.00
CA ASP A 515 -26.81 -13.13 24.24
C ASP A 515 -26.19 -12.42 25.45
N PRO A 516 -26.84 -12.45 26.63
CA PRO A 516 -26.29 -11.93 27.88
C PRO A 516 -24.91 -12.52 28.28
N HIS A 517 -24.62 -13.76 27.89
CA HIS A 517 -23.34 -14.43 28.14
C HIS A 517 -22.37 -14.36 26.96
N GLY A 518 -22.74 -13.63 25.88
CA GLY A 518 -21.94 -13.53 24.66
C GLY A 518 -20.68 -12.71 24.88
N THR A 519 -19.55 -13.20 24.37
CA THR A 519 -18.24 -12.52 24.50
C THR A 519 -18.11 -11.27 23.65
N GLY A 520 -18.98 -11.08 22.65
CA GLY A 520 -18.97 -9.94 21.71
C GLY A 520 -20.02 -8.87 22.00
N TRP A 521 -20.66 -8.89 23.16
CA TRP A 521 -21.79 -8.02 23.52
C TRP A 521 -21.53 -6.52 23.34
N THR A 522 -20.27 -6.07 23.41
CA THR A 522 -19.90 -4.67 23.19
C THR A 522 -20.18 -4.18 21.77
N CYS A 523 -20.33 -5.11 20.80
CA CYS A 523 -20.75 -4.82 19.42
C CYS A 523 -22.26 -4.97 19.21
N ALA A 524 -23.04 -5.27 20.25
CA ALA A 524 -24.50 -5.37 20.11
C ALA A 524 -25.12 -4.02 19.71
N LEU A 525 -26.07 -4.08 18.77
CA LEU A 525 -26.83 -2.94 18.27
C LEU A 525 -28.29 -3.06 18.69
N LYS A 526 -28.95 -1.91 18.81
CA LYS A 526 -30.39 -1.84 19.18
C LYS A 526 -31.26 -2.25 17.98
N ASP A 527 -30.96 -1.69 16.82
CA ASP A 527 -31.85 -1.70 15.66
C ASP A 527 -31.44 -2.74 14.59
N ALA A 528 -30.35 -3.47 14.81
CA ALA A 528 -29.89 -4.55 13.94
C ALA A 528 -29.24 -5.67 14.75
N LYS A 529 -29.36 -6.91 14.29
CA LYS A 529 -28.63 -8.03 14.90
C LYS A 529 -27.28 -8.19 14.23
N VAL A 530 -26.23 -8.30 15.04
CA VAL A 530 -24.86 -8.56 14.60
C VAL A 530 -24.52 -10.01 14.92
N ALA A 531 -23.87 -10.70 14.00
CA ALA A 531 -23.26 -11.99 14.27
C ALA A 531 -21.74 -11.84 14.22
N GLY A 532 -21.03 -12.37 15.21
CA GLY A 532 -19.58 -12.18 15.26
C GLY A 532 -18.88 -13.05 16.28
N LYS A 533 -17.56 -12.94 16.33
CA LYS A 533 -16.71 -13.70 17.24
C LYS A 533 -15.53 -12.87 17.69
N THR A 534 -15.32 -12.82 19.00
CA THR A 534 -14.11 -12.29 19.60
C THR A 534 -12.96 -13.32 19.51
N GLY A 535 -11.76 -12.79 19.42
CA GLY A 535 -10.54 -13.59 19.50
C GLY A 535 -9.49 -12.90 20.38
N THR A 536 -8.67 -13.71 21.00
CA THR A 536 -7.47 -13.30 21.73
C THR A 536 -6.34 -14.20 21.27
N ALA A 537 -5.32 -13.61 20.64
CA ALA A 537 -4.19 -14.35 20.11
C ALA A 537 -2.97 -14.13 21.01
N GLN A 538 -2.52 -15.18 21.67
CA GLN A 538 -1.38 -15.13 22.59
C GLN A 538 -0.09 -14.81 21.83
N VAL A 539 0.65 -13.80 22.31
CA VAL A 539 1.96 -13.39 21.78
C VAL A 539 3.08 -14.17 22.47
N ILE A 540 2.96 -14.37 23.76
CA ILE A 540 3.94 -15.12 24.57
C ILE A 540 3.23 -16.13 25.47
N ARG A 541 3.95 -17.17 25.86
CA ARG A 541 3.49 -18.06 26.92
C ARG A 541 3.65 -17.35 28.26
N LEU A 542 2.54 -17.11 28.94
CA LEU A 542 2.55 -16.54 30.29
C LEU A 542 2.97 -17.64 31.33
N PRO A 543 3.63 -17.24 32.43
CA PRO A 543 3.93 -18.15 33.52
C PRO A 543 2.69 -18.84 34.12
N GLU A 544 2.86 -20.02 34.71
CA GLU A 544 1.72 -20.80 35.21
C GLU A 544 0.97 -20.15 36.38
N ASN A 545 1.65 -19.32 37.16
CA ASN A 545 1.10 -18.56 38.28
C ASN A 545 0.58 -17.16 37.90
N PHE A 546 0.58 -16.85 36.59
CA PHE A 546 0.09 -15.52 36.10
C PHE A 546 -1.43 -15.45 36.19
N LYS A 547 -1.95 -14.41 36.86
CA LYS A 547 -3.38 -14.12 36.96
C LYS A 547 -3.80 -13.06 35.93
N LYS A 548 -5.03 -13.15 35.43
CA LYS A 548 -5.57 -12.21 34.44
C LYS A 548 -5.50 -10.75 34.89
N GLY A 549 -5.74 -10.43 36.16
CA GLY A 549 -5.62 -9.08 36.71
C GLY A 549 -4.21 -8.47 36.59
N ASP A 550 -3.19 -9.30 36.32
CA ASP A 550 -1.82 -8.84 36.12
C ASP A 550 -1.49 -8.40 34.69
N MET A 551 -2.47 -8.46 33.73
CA MET A 551 -2.21 -8.07 32.32
C MET A 551 -1.73 -6.62 32.19
N ASN A 552 -2.13 -5.72 33.06
CA ASN A 552 -1.65 -4.33 33.07
C ASN A 552 -0.15 -4.24 33.44
N ARG A 553 0.40 -5.26 34.10
CA ARG A 553 1.85 -5.36 34.44
C ARG A 553 2.68 -5.96 33.31
N VAL A 554 2.03 -6.59 32.31
CA VAL A 554 2.71 -7.11 31.13
C VAL A 554 3.10 -5.93 30.21
N PRO A 555 4.39 -5.81 29.83
CA PRO A 555 4.78 -4.80 28.86
C PRO A 555 3.95 -4.89 27.57
N LEU A 556 3.56 -3.75 26.99
CA LEU A 556 2.62 -3.68 25.87
C LEU A 556 2.96 -4.67 24.75
N LYS A 557 4.24 -4.75 24.36
CA LYS A 557 4.74 -5.64 23.28
C LYS A 557 4.51 -7.13 23.49
N PHE A 558 4.16 -7.55 24.70
CA PHE A 558 3.92 -8.96 25.05
C PHE A 558 2.45 -9.25 25.34
N ARG A 559 1.59 -8.22 25.34
CA ARG A 559 0.15 -8.44 25.49
C ARG A 559 -0.42 -9.14 24.26
N ASP A 560 -1.50 -9.85 24.47
CA ASP A 560 -2.18 -10.59 23.42
C ASP A 560 -2.77 -9.63 22.35
N HIS A 561 -2.88 -10.11 21.12
CA HIS A 561 -3.60 -9.39 20.08
C HIS A 561 -5.10 -9.60 20.22
N ALA A 562 -5.85 -8.52 20.12
CA ALA A 562 -7.29 -8.53 20.18
C ALA A 562 -7.92 -8.63 18.80
N TRP A 563 -8.81 -9.61 18.59
CA TRP A 563 -9.55 -9.81 17.36
C TRP A 563 -11.04 -9.65 17.56
N PHE A 564 -11.70 -9.13 16.53
CA PHE A 564 -13.13 -9.24 16.37
C PHE A 564 -13.47 -9.41 14.88
N VAL A 565 -14.31 -10.41 14.57
CA VAL A 565 -14.89 -10.58 13.24
C VAL A 565 -16.39 -10.58 13.36
N ALA A 566 -17.08 -9.93 12.43
CA ALA A 566 -18.53 -9.84 12.46
C ALA A 566 -19.12 -9.60 11.07
N TYR A 567 -20.43 -9.81 10.97
CA TYR A 567 -21.25 -9.34 9.86
C TYR A 567 -22.59 -8.81 10.36
N ALA A 568 -23.18 -7.90 9.61
CA ALA A 568 -24.45 -7.26 9.93
C ALA A 568 -25.18 -6.78 8.66
N PRO A 569 -26.54 -6.65 8.69
CA PRO A 569 -27.44 -7.31 9.64
C PRO A 569 -27.34 -8.84 9.56
N PHE A 570 -27.77 -9.54 10.59
CA PHE A 570 -27.72 -11.01 10.63
C PHE A 570 -28.59 -11.66 9.53
N GLU A 571 -29.79 -11.15 9.33
CA GLU A 571 -30.79 -11.69 8.41
C GLU A 571 -30.44 -11.42 6.94
N ASP A 572 -29.84 -10.26 6.64
CA ASP A 572 -29.45 -9.83 5.29
C ASP A 572 -28.08 -9.15 5.36
N PRO A 573 -26.96 -9.92 5.36
CA PRO A 573 -25.63 -9.39 5.51
C PRO A 573 -25.27 -8.36 4.44
N LYS A 574 -24.95 -7.12 4.86
CA LYS A 574 -24.53 -6.00 4.00
C LYS A 574 -23.09 -5.58 4.23
N ILE A 575 -22.56 -5.85 5.42
CA ILE A 575 -21.18 -5.58 5.79
C ILE A 575 -20.63 -6.75 6.58
N ALA A 576 -19.44 -7.20 6.21
CA ALA A 576 -18.58 -8.05 7.01
C ALA A 576 -17.34 -7.26 7.41
N ILE A 577 -16.85 -7.48 8.63
CA ILE A 577 -15.75 -6.70 9.20
C ILE A 577 -14.81 -7.59 9.98
N VAL A 578 -13.51 -7.30 9.87
CA VAL A 578 -12.46 -7.82 10.73
C VAL A 578 -11.74 -6.67 11.38
N VAL A 579 -11.48 -6.77 12.67
CA VAL A 579 -10.70 -5.82 13.45
C VAL A 579 -9.62 -6.56 14.21
N LEU A 580 -8.38 -6.14 14.02
CA LEU A 580 -7.21 -6.54 14.78
C LEU A 580 -6.69 -5.33 15.55
N VAL A 581 -6.52 -5.45 16.86
CA VAL A 581 -5.76 -4.49 17.65
C VAL A 581 -4.52 -5.20 18.18
N GLU A 582 -3.34 -4.79 17.71
CA GLU A 582 -2.07 -5.36 18.19
C GLU A 582 -1.89 -5.03 19.67
N HIS A 583 -1.56 -6.05 20.44
CA HIS A 583 -1.34 -5.94 21.89
C HIS A 583 -2.51 -5.32 22.66
N GLY A 584 -3.74 -5.41 22.09
CA GLY A 584 -4.95 -4.82 22.66
C GLY A 584 -5.57 -5.64 23.81
N GLY A 585 -5.04 -6.83 24.09
CA GLY A 585 -5.59 -7.72 25.12
C GLY A 585 -6.86 -8.43 24.65
N PHE A 586 -8.03 -8.05 25.16
CA PHE A 586 -9.26 -8.77 24.86
C PHE A 586 -10.02 -8.19 23.65
N GLY A 587 -10.54 -9.10 22.82
CA GLY A 587 -11.31 -8.73 21.63
C GLY A 587 -12.59 -7.93 21.97
N ALA A 588 -13.25 -8.24 23.07
CA ALA A 588 -14.46 -7.57 23.53
C ALA A 588 -14.25 -6.08 23.86
N SER A 589 -13.14 -5.75 24.52
CA SER A 589 -12.86 -4.37 24.97
C SER A 589 -12.10 -3.53 23.96
N ALA A 590 -11.22 -4.15 23.14
CA ALA A 590 -10.35 -3.42 22.25
C ALA A 590 -10.84 -3.39 20.78
N ALA A 591 -11.32 -4.53 20.24
CA ALA A 591 -11.64 -4.66 18.82
C ALA A 591 -13.15 -4.52 18.51
N ALA A 592 -14.03 -5.11 19.33
CA ALA A 592 -15.47 -5.08 19.09
C ALA A 592 -16.10 -3.67 19.12
N PRO A 593 -15.67 -2.73 20.00
CA PRO A 593 -16.18 -1.35 19.96
C PRO A 593 -15.81 -0.59 18.68
N ILE A 594 -14.64 -0.88 18.10
CA ILE A 594 -14.21 -0.32 16.81
C ILE A 594 -15.15 -0.80 15.70
N ALA A 595 -15.38 -2.14 15.65
CA ALA A 595 -16.29 -2.73 14.67
C ALA A 595 -17.71 -2.16 14.80
N LYS A 596 -18.20 -1.96 16.03
CA LYS A 596 -19.51 -1.37 16.31
C LYS A 596 -19.68 -0.01 15.63
N LYS A 597 -18.75 0.93 15.84
CA LYS A 597 -18.79 2.27 15.24
C LYS A 597 -18.88 2.23 13.72
N VAL A 598 -18.10 1.34 13.09
CA VAL A 598 -18.06 1.20 11.64
C VAL A 598 -19.35 0.59 11.11
N ILE A 599 -19.92 -0.41 11.79
CA ILE A 599 -21.20 -1.03 11.40
C ILE A 599 -22.34 -0.03 11.56
N GLU A 600 -22.41 0.72 12.69
CA GLU A 600 -23.40 1.78 12.92
C GLU A 600 -23.36 2.83 11.82
N LYS A 601 -22.16 3.30 11.45
CA LYS A 601 -21.96 4.26 10.36
C LYS A 601 -22.45 3.72 9.02
N TYR A 602 -22.07 2.49 8.69
CA TYR A 602 -22.46 1.89 7.40
C TYR A 602 -23.95 1.66 7.26
N LEU A 603 -24.61 1.26 8.36
CA LEU A 603 -26.06 1.02 8.38
C LEU A 603 -26.87 2.30 8.63
N ASN A 604 -26.25 3.47 8.76
CA ASN A 604 -26.86 4.76 9.09
C ASN A 604 -27.70 4.71 10.37
N LEU A 605 -27.21 3.99 11.38
CA LEU A 605 -27.84 3.91 12.70
C LEU A 605 -27.35 5.04 13.59
N GLU A 606 -28.21 5.51 14.51
CA GLU A 606 -27.75 6.44 15.53
C GLU A 606 -26.75 5.74 16.48
N PRO A 607 -25.68 6.45 16.91
CA PRO A 607 -24.71 5.89 17.83
C PRO A 607 -25.40 5.44 19.13
N SER A 608 -25.39 4.14 19.38
CA SER A 608 -25.99 3.59 20.58
C SER A 608 -25.00 3.71 21.75
N PHE A 609 -25.19 4.71 22.62
CA PHE A 609 -24.50 4.79 23.90
C PHE A 609 -25.00 3.66 24.80
N SER A 610 -24.18 2.66 25.07
CA SER A 610 -24.53 1.60 25.99
C SER A 610 -24.39 2.08 27.44
N SER A 611 -25.46 2.67 27.98
CA SER A 611 -25.52 2.95 29.42
C SER A 611 -25.45 1.69 30.31
N LYS A 612 -25.69 0.50 29.74
CA LYS A 612 -25.53 -0.80 30.40
C LYS A 612 -24.10 -1.35 30.38
N GLY A 613 -23.19 -0.77 29.59
CA GLY A 613 -21.80 -1.20 29.52
C GLY A 613 -21.01 -0.90 30.78
N ALA A 614 -21.25 0.26 31.38
CA ALA A 614 -20.53 0.67 32.58
C ALA A 614 -20.90 -0.14 33.84
N GLU A 615 -22.11 -0.72 33.88
CA GLU A 615 -22.51 -1.62 34.99
C GLU A 615 -21.93 -3.03 34.79
N ARG A 616 -21.86 -3.54 33.54
CA ARG A 616 -21.27 -4.86 33.25
C ARG A 616 -19.75 -4.89 33.30
N GLU A 617 -19.05 -3.82 32.97
CA GLU A 617 -17.61 -3.72 33.20
C GLU A 617 -17.30 -3.82 34.71
N ARG A 618 -18.09 -3.22 35.57
CA ARG A 618 -17.98 -3.37 37.04
C ARG A 618 -18.23 -4.81 37.50
N ASP A 619 -19.22 -5.50 36.91
CA ASP A 619 -19.56 -6.87 37.28
C ASP A 619 -18.50 -7.89 36.72
N LEU A 620 -17.81 -7.57 35.64
CA LEU A 620 -16.70 -8.37 35.12
C LEU A 620 -15.39 -8.11 35.89
N ASP A 621 -15.20 -6.91 36.45
CA ASP A 621 -14.06 -6.59 37.32
C ASP A 621 -14.23 -7.18 38.74
N TYR A 622 -15.47 -7.49 39.16
CA TYR A 622 -15.78 -8.13 40.46
C TYR A 622 -16.04 -9.65 40.36
N ALA A 623 -16.09 -10.22 39.14
CA ALA A 623 -16.27 -11.65 38.91
C ALA A 623 -14.95 -12.38 38.63
N ASP A 624 -13.80 -11.74 38.87
CA ASP A 624 -12.46 -12.32 38.81
C ASP A 624 -11.93 -12.68 40.18
#